data_b7ff4b93d617b43686baa6679d8494ab
#
_entry.id   b7ff4b93d617b43686baa6679d8494ab
#
_cell.length_a   1.000
_cell.length_b   1.000
_cell.length_c   1.000
_cell.angle_alpha   90.00
_cell.angle_beta   90.00
_cell.angle_gamma   90.00
#
_symmetry.space_group_name_H-M   'P 1'
#
loop_
_entity.id
_entity.type
_entity.pdbx_description
1 polymer ?
#
loop_
_entity_poly.entity_id
_entity_poly.type
_entity_poly.pdbx_seq_one_letter_code
_entity_poly.pdbx_strand_id
1 'polypeptide(L)'
;MPEGDTVYRTAAKLREALEGRELTRCDVRVPRYAAVDLSGQTVDEVLSRGKHLFIRVGQASIHSHLKMDGAWVIGRVRVPSYKIRIVLETARSRASGVDLGVLEILDRATDMEAVAHLGPDLLGPDWSAPLAAANLVADPSRPVAEALLDQRVMAGVGNVYANELCFVFGLRPGTAVGELADPVRVASRAQQMLWLNRLRVNRTTTGNTRPGQDVWVYGRAGL
;
A
#
# COMPACT_ATOMS: atom_id res chain seq x y z
N MET A 1 0.27 8.00 7.62
CA MET A 1 -0.12 7.83 6.20
C MET A 1 0.21 6.41 5.76
N PRO A 2 -0.74 5.65 5.23
CA PRO A 2 -0.48 4.32 4.67
C PRO A 2 0.41 4.40 3.42
N GLU A 3 1.51 3.64 3.42
CA GLU A 3 2.39 3.45 2.27
C GLU A 3 2.52 1.95 1.97
N GLY A 4 3.35 1.54 1.04
CA GLY A 4 3.45 0.14 0.59
C GLY A 4 3.66 -0.86 1.73
N ASP A 5 4.49 -0.54 2.71
CA ASP A 5 4.71 -1.34 3.93
C ASP A 5 3.43 -1.55 4.74
N THR A 6 2.63 -0.50 4.89
CA THR A 6 1.36 -0.55 5.63
C THR A 6 0.33 -1.40 4.90
N VAL A 7 0.25 -1.26 3.56
CA VAL A 7 -0.69 -2.03 2.74
C VAL A 7 -0.28 -3.50 2.70
N TYR A 8 1.01 -3.80 2.56
CA TYR A 8 1.53 -5.16 2.63
C TYR A 8 1.18 -5.85 3.96
N ARG A 9 1.43 -5.14 5.09
CA ARG A 9 1.07 -5.66 6.42
C ARG A 9 -0.44 -5.87 6.56
N THR A 10 -1.24 -4.98 6.01
CA THR A 10 -2.71 -5.11 6.02
C THR A 10 -3.14 -6.33 5.21
N ALA A 11 -2.56 -6.54 4.02
CA ALA A 11 -2.81 -7.73 3.21
C ALA A 11 -2.41 -9.02 3.95
N ALA A 12 -1.25 -9.04 4.63
CA ALA A 12 -0.82 -10.20 5.42
C ALA A 12 -1.81 -10.56 6.53
N LYS A 13 -2.33 -9.57 7.26
CA LYS A 13 -3.34 -9.79 8.30
C LYS A 13 -4.67 -10.26 7.73
N LEU A 14 -5.12 -9.70 6.61
CA LEU A 14 -6.35 -10.11 5.95
C LEU A 14 -6.22 -11.52 5.36
N ARG A 15 -5.05 -11.88 4.84
CA ARG A 15 -4.73 -13.24 4.38
C ARG A 15 -4.91 -14.24 5.52
N GLU A 16 -4.29 -14.00 6.67
CA GLU A 16 -4.43 -14.83 7.85
C GLU A 16 -5.91 -14.96 8.31
N ALA A 17 -6.67 -13.88 8.19
CA ALA A 17 -8.06 -13.83 8.66
C ALA A 17 -9.06 -14.46 7.68
N LEU A 18 -8.86 -14.35 6.37
CA LEU A 18 -9.88 -14.63 5.36
C LEU A 18 -9.49 -15.70 4.34
N GLU A 19 -8.21 -15.80 3.92
CA GLU A 19 -7.80 -16.65 2.81
C GLU A 19 -8.06 -18.14 3.10
N GLY A 20 -8.56 -18.86 2.10
CA GLY A 20 -8.98 -20.25 2.17
C GLY A 20 -10.28 -20.46 2.95
N ARG A 21 -11.02 -19.41 3.29
CA ARG A 21 -12.26 -19.51 4.09
C ARG A 21 -13.46 -19.02 3.30
N GLU A 22 -14.59 -19.68 3.52
CA GLU A 22 -15.88 -19.29 2.99
C GLU A 22 -16.40 -18.03 3.71
N LEU A 23 -16.92 -17.09 2.96
CA LEU A 23 -17.59 -15.91 3.48
C LEU A 23 -19.01 -16.28 3.94
N THR A 24 -19.27 -16.16 5.23
CA THR A 24 -20.64 -16.29 5.80
C THR A 24 -21.43 -15.01 5.64
N ARG A 25 -20.76 -13.87 5.35
CA ARG A 25 -21.39 -12.57 5.08
C ARG A 25 -20.47 -11.70 4.22
N CYS A 26 -21.08 -11.05 3.22
CA CYS A 26 -20.52 -9.96 2.44
C CYS A 26 -21.49 -8.78 2.43
N ASP A 27 -21.12 -7.65 3.05
CA ASP A 27 -22.00 -6.47 3.17
C ASP A 27 -21.24 -5.26 2.59
N VAL A 28 -21.49 -4.95 1.32
CA VAL A 28 -20.85 -3.83 0.61
C VAL A 28 -21.75 -2.60 0.72
N ARG A 29 -21.22 -1.53 1.33
CA ARG A 29 -21.98 -0.29 1.63
C ARG A 29 -21.64 0.87 0.69
N VAL A 30 -21.04 0.58 -0.45
CA VAL A 30 -20.87 1.53 -1.53
C VAL A 30 -22.08 1.40 -2.47
N PRO A 31 -22.84 2.47 -2.73
CA PRO A 31 -24.10 2.39 -3.49
C PRO A 31 -23.99 1.63 -4.82
N ARG A 32 -22.92 1.87 -5.58
CA ARG A 32 -22.65 1.21 -6.86
C ARG A 32 -22.59 -0.32 -6.75
N TYR A 33 -22.17 -0.83 -5.60
CA TYR A 33 -21.91 -2.26 -5.37
C TYR A 33 -22.81 -2.86 -4.28
N ALA A 34 -23.84 -2.14 -3.82
CA ALA A 34 -24.67 -2.56 -2.70
C ALA A 34 -25.47 -3.86 -2.97
N ALA A 35 -25.67 -4.22 -4.24
CA ALA A 35 -26.32 -5.47 -4.63
C ALA A 35 -25.36 -6.66 -4.75
N VAL A 36 -24.03 -6.45 -4.60
CA VAL A 36 -23.05 -7.53 -4.68
C VAL A 36 -23.05 -8.32 -3.38
N ASP A 37 -23.31 -9.60 -3.48
CA ASP A 37 -23.19 -10.55 -2.37
C ASP A 37 -22.26 -11.70 -2.78
N LEU A 38 -21.17 -11.85 -2.04
CA LEU A 38 -20.18 -12.91 -2.22
C LEU A 38 -20.26 -13.96 -1.10
N SER A 39 -21.35 -13.95 -0.32
CA SER A 39 -21.58 -14.96 0.74
C SER A 39 -21.65 -16.35 0.12
N GLY A 40 -21.13 -17.36 0.82
CA GLY A 40 -21.01 -18.74 0.36
C GLY A 40 -19.84 -19.00 -0.58
N GLN A 41 -19.07 -17.98 -0.95
CA GLN A 41 -17.87 -18.13 -1.77
C GLN A 41 -16.60 -18.12 -0.91
N THR A 42 -15.58 -18.85 -1.35
CA THR A 42 -14.27 -18.89 -0.68
C THR A 42 -13.43 -17.68 -1.08
N VAL A 43 -12.72 -17.09 -0.11
CA VAL A 43 -11.65 -16.12 -0.38
C VAL A 43 -10.43 -16.88 -0.89
N ASP A 44 -10.13 -16.76 -2.16
CA ASP A 44 -9.05 -17.52 -2.81
C ASP A 44 -7.68 -16.93 -2.51
N GLU A 45 -7.58 -15.60 -2.53
CA GLU A 45 -6.30 -14.92 -2.42
C GLU A 45 -6.45 -13.50 -1.87
N VAL A 46 -5.49 -13.08 -1.05
CA VAL A 46 -5.34 -11.70 -0.61
C VAL A 46 -3.95 -11.19 -0.97
N LEU A 47 -3.87 -10.15 -1.78
CA LEU A 47 -2.59 -9.60 -2.24
C LEU A 47 -2.55 -8.08 -2.15
N SER A 48 -1.33 -7.53 -2.15
CA SER A 48 -1.07 -6.11 -2.30
C SER A 48 -0.23 -5.85 -3.55
N ARG A 49 -0.45 -4.70 -4.17
CA ARG A 49 0.36 -4.18 -5.28
C ARG A 49 0.59 -2.69 -5.04
N GLY A 50 1.83 -2.31 -4.68
CA GLY A 50 2.12 -0.95 -4.25
C GLY A 50 1.27 -0.54 -3.05
N LYS A 51 0.36 0.41 -3.25
CA LYS A 51 -0.57 0.89 -2.21
C LYS A 51 -2.00 0.36 -2.38
N HIS A 52 -2.22 -0.56 -3.31
CA HIS A 52 -3.49 -1.19 -3.60
C HIS A 52 -3.58 -2.57 -2.92
N LEU A 53 -4.79 -2.95 -2.55
CA LEU A 53 -5.09 -4.22 -1.90
C LEU A 53 -6.23 -4.90 -2.64
N PHE A 54 -6.09 -6.19 -2.91
CA PHE A 54 -7.06 -7.03 -3.58
C PHE A 54 -7.42 -8.22 -2.70
N ILE A 55 -8.71 -8.52 -2.62
CA ILE A 55 -9.26 -9.74 -1.99
C ILE A 55 -10.05 -10.46 -3.09
N ARG A 56 -9.53 -11.57 -3.59
CA ARG A 56 -10.13 -12.35 -4.66
C ARG A 56 -11.09 -13.39 -4.09
N VAL A 57 -12.32 -13.38 -4.58
CA VAL A 57 -13.40 -14.25 -4.12
C VAL A 57 -14.15 -14.78 -5.35
N GLY A 58 -13.95 -16.05 -5.70
CA GLY A 58 -14.51 -16.62 -6.93
C GLY A 58 -14.09 -15.83 -8.17
N GLN A 59 -15.07 -15.30 -8.91
CA GLN A 59 -14.84 -14.47 -10.10
C GLN A 59 -14.72 -12.99 -9.78
N ALA A 60 -14.94 -12.57 -8.54
CA ALA A 60 -14.84 -11.18 -8.11
C ALA A 60 -13.49 -10.88 -7.44
N SER A 61 -13.08 -9.63 -7.54
CA SER A 61 -11.93 -9.09 -6.82
C SER A 61 -12.34 -7.79 -6.13
N ILE A 62 -12.24 -7.77 -4.80
CA ILE A 62 -12.50 -6.58 -3.99
C ILE A 62 -11.21 -5.76 -3.98
N HIS A 63 -11.18 -4.70 -4.76
CA HIS A 63 -10.07 -3.77 -4.84
C HIS A 63 -10.27 -2.61 -3.86
N SER A 64 -9.24 -2.26 -3.12
CA SER A 64 -9.28 -1.12 -2.20
C SER A 64 -7.96 -0.35 -2.16
N HIS A 65 -8.07 0.95 -1.87
CA HIS A 65 -6.95 1.82 -1.56
C HIS A 65 -7.25 2.61 -0.29
N LEU A 66 -6.33 2.57 0.66
CA LEU A 66 -6.53 3.17 1.99
C LEU A 66 -6.55 4.70 1.95
N LYS A 67 -5.82 5.33 1.00
CA LYS A 67 -5.60 6.79 0.99
C LYS A 67 -5.02 7.27 2.32
N MET A 68 -5.59 8.32 2.93
CA MET A 68 -5.07 8.92 4.17
C MET A 68 -5.63 8.26 5.42
N ASP A 69 -6.94 8.00 5.45
CA ASP A 69 -7.69 7.66 6.66
C ASP A 69 -8.26 6.24 6.64
N GLY A 70 -8.22 5.59 5.48
CA GLY A 70 -8.78 4.25 5.32
C GLY A 70 -8.00 3.18 6.06
N ALA A 71 -8.73 2.20 6.56
CA ALA A 71 -8.16 1.04 7.24
C ALA A 71 -9.00 -0.21 7.04
N TRP A 72 -8.35 -1.38 7.04
CA TRP A 72 -8.98 -2.66 7.28
C TRP A 72 -8.78 -3.06 8.74
N VAL A 73 -9.88 -3.36 9.43
CA VAL A 73 -9.90 -3.74 10.84
C VAL A 73 -10.42 -5.17 10.96
N ILE A 74 -9.64 -6.04 11.60
CA ILE A 74 -10.03 -7.42 11.89
C ILE A 74 -10.61 -7.47 13.31
N GLY A 75 -11.77 -8.10 13.44
CA GLY A 75 -12.53 -8.20 14.69
C GLY A 75 -13.54 -7.06 14.86
N ARG A 76 -13.79 -6.69 16.13
CA ARG A 76 -14.83 -5.70 16.47
C ARG A 76 -14.40 -4.28 16.13
N VAL A 77 -15.22 -3.59 15.38
CA VAL A 77 -15.02 -2.17 15.01
C VAL A 77 -15.85 -1.29 15.95
N ARG A 78 -15.22 -0.20 16.42
CA ARG A 78 -15.88 0.81 17.27
C ARG A 78 -15.88 2.16 16.57
N VAL A 79 -16.51 2.22 15.40
CA VAL A 79 -16.70 3.45 14.62
C VAL A 79 -18.15 3.61 14.23
N PRO A 80 -18.62 4.82 13.92
CA PRO A 80 -19.95 5.03 13.36
C PRO A 80 -20.18 4.19 12.10
N SER A 81 -21.39 3.66 11.93
CA SER A 81 -21.72 2.72 10.85
C SER A 81 -21.50 3.29 9.44
N TYR A 82 -21.66 4.59 9.25
CA TYR A 82 -21.46 5.27 7.97
C TYR A 82 -19.99 5.27 7.50
N LYS A 83 -19.05 5.05 8.40
CA LYS A 83 -17.62 4.91 8.08
C LYS A 83 -17.26 3.53 7.55
N ILE A 84 -18.09 2.53 7.82
CA ILE A 84 -17.85 1.15 7.36
C ILE A 84 -18.33 1.05 5.90
N ARG A 85 -17.39 0.77 5.01
CA ARG A 85 -17.62 0.66 3.55
C ARG A 85 -17.90 -0.76 3.10
N ILE A 86 -17.38 -1.75 3.83
CA ILE A 86 -17.56 -3.17 3.56
C ILE A 86 -17.36 -3.98 4.83
N VAL A 87 -18.09 -5.08 4.96
CA VAL A 87 -17.88 -6.10 6.01
C VAL A 87 -17.81 -7.47 5.35
N LEU A 88 -16.75 -8.21 5.65
CA LEU A 88 -16.54 -9.60 5.27
C LEU A 88 -16.47 -10.42 6.54
N GLU A 89 -17.31 -11.46 6.65
CA GLU A 89 -17.29 -12.37 7.79
C GLU A 89 -17.06 -13.81 7.31
N THR A 90 -16.31 -14.55 8.08
CA THR A 90 -16.16 -15.99 7.98
C THR A 90 -16.65 -16.63 9.29
N ALA A 91 -16.69 -17.94 9.39
CA ALA A 91 -17.05 -18.61 10.65
C ALA A 91 -16.12 -18.27 11.84
N ARG A 92 -14.92 -17.69 11.57
CA ARG A 92 -13.91 -17.42 12.61
C ARG A 92 -13.49 -15.97 12.74
N SER A 93 -13.72 -15.17 11.74
CA SER A 93 -13.19 -13.80 11.69
C SER A 93 -14.14 -12.84 11.00
N ARG A 94 -13.99 -11.57 11.34
CA ARG A 94 -14.66 -10.45 10.69
C ARG A 94 -13.61 -9.44 10.28
N ALA A 95 -13.65 -9.01 9.03
CA ALA A 95 -12.87 -7.91 8.51
C ALA A 95 -13.80 -6.78 8.06
N SER A 96 -13.47 -5.54 8.43
CA SER A 96 -14.25 -4.36 8.06
C SER A 96 -13.35 -3.32 7.39
N GLY A 97 -13.72 -2.89 6.20
CA GLY A 97 -13.09 -1.76 5.53
C GLY A 97 -13.73 -0.46 6.01
N VAL A 98 -12.94 0.40 6.64
CA VAL A 98 -13.37 1.65 7.27
C VAL A 98 -12.75 2.82 6.53
N ASP A 99 -13.53 3.84 6.22
CA ASP A 99 -13.10 5.08 5.54
C ASP A 99 -12.21 4.83 4.30
N LEU A 100 -12.41 3.68 3.61
CA LEU A 100 -11.63 3.35 2.42
C LEU A 100 -11.79 4.43 1.35
N GLY A 101 -10.69 5.00 0.89
CA GLY A 101 -10.70 6.05 -0.13
C GLY A 101 -11.06 5.54 -1.52
N VAL A 102 -10.79 4.26 -1.80
CA VAL A 102 -11.28 3.51 -2.97
C VAL A 102 -11.79 2.16 -2.49
N LEU A 103 -12.97 1.77 -2.98
CA LEU A 103 -13.51 0.43 -2.87
C LEU A 103 -14.28 0.11 -4.16
N GLU A 104 -13.82 -0.91 -4.86
CA GLU A 104 -14.37 -1.37 -6.13
C GLU A 104 -14.52 -2.89 -6.12
N ILE A 105 -15.50 -3.39 -6.83
CA ILE A 105 -15.65 -4.81 -7.12
C ILE A 105 -15.35 -4.97 -8.61
N LEU A 106 -14.27 -5.67 -8.91
CA LEU A 106 -13.74 -5.89 -10.25
C LEU A 106 -13.97 -7.35 -10.67
N ASP A 107 -13.92 -7.61 -11.97
CA ASP A 107 -13.76 -8.95 -12.49
C ASP A 107 -12.33 -9.43 -12.17
N ARG A 108 -12.21 -10.60 -11.57
CA ARG A 108 -10.91 -11.19 -11.21
C ARG A 108 -9.98 -11.39 -12.41
N ALA A 109 -10.55 -11.69 -13.58
CA ALA A 109 -9.75 -11.94 -14.79
C ALA A 109 -9.00 -10.69 -15.27
N THR A 110 -9.51 -9.50 -14.93
CA THR A 110 -8.96 -8.21 -15.38
C THR A 110 -8.61 -7.27 -14.21
N ASP A 111 -8.68 -7.72 -12.96
CA ASP A 111 -8.48 -6.88 -11.78
C ASP A 111 -7.12 -6.16 -11.76
N MET A 112 -6.08 -6.76 -12.33
CA MET A 112 -4.75 -6.18 -12.40
C MET A 112 -4.64 -5.00 -13.38
N GLU A 113 -5.61 -4.81 -14.28
CA GLU A 113 -5.67 -3.63 -15.16
C GLU A 113 -5.79 -2.33 -14.35
N ALA A 114 -6.47 -2.38 -13.20
CA ALA A 114 -6.59 -1.24 -12.28
C ALA A 114 -5.23 -0.69 -11.81
N VAL A 115 -4.19 -1.52 -11.83
CA VAL A 115 -2.83 -1.21 -11.37
C VAL A 115 -1.76 -1.41 -12.45
N ALA A 116 -2.15 -1.60 -13.73
CA ALA A 116 -1.23 -1.81 -14.85
C ALA A 116 -0.28 -0.63 -15.09
N HIS A 117 -0.68 0.57 -14.66
CA HIS A 117 0.13 1.78 -14.77
C HIS A 117 1.27 1.87 -13.75
N LEU A 118 1.31 0.99 -12.74
CA LEU A 118 2.33 1.04 -11.70
C LEU A 118 3.67 0.52 -12.21
N GLY A 119 4.74 1.17 -11.77
CA GLY A 119 6.11 0.67 -11.91
C GLY A 119 6.37 -0.57 -11.03
N PRO A 120 7.63 -1.05 -10.99
CA PRO A 120 8.01 -2.19 -10.16
C PRO A 120 7.57 -2.00 -8.70
N ASP A 121 6.91 -3.01 -8.13
CA ASP A 121 6.49 -2.95 -6.73
C ASP A 121 7.64 -3.27 -5.79
N LEU A 122 7.97 -2.33 -4.90
CA LEU A 122 9.04 -2.49 -3.93
C LEU A 122 8.90 -3.71 -3.01
N LEU A 123 7.70 -4.24 -2.85
CA LEU A 123 7.41 -5.43 -2.04
C LEU A 123 6.84 -6.59 -2.85
N GLY A 124 6.74 -6.43 -4.17
CA GLY A 124 6.23 -7.43 -5.10
C GLY A 124 7.32 -8.32 -5.71
N PRO A 125 6.90 -9.40 -6.37
CA PRO A 125 7.82 -10.34 -7.02
C PRO A 125 8.47 -9.77 -8.29
N ASP A 126 7.91 -8.70 -8.86
CA ASP A 126 8.40 -8.01 -10.05
C ASP A 126 9.40 -6.88 -9.73
N TRP A 127 9.87 -6.79 -8.50
CA TRP A 127 10.83 -5.77 -8.12
C TRP A 127 12.11 -5.86 -8.93
N SER A 128 12.50 -4.73 -9.51
CA SER A 128 13.74 -4.56 -10.27
C SER A 128 14.33 -3.19 -10.00
N ALA A 129 15.42 -3.15 -9.25
CA ALA A 129 16.12 -1.89 -8.95
C ALA A 129 16.66 -1.19 -10.22
N PRO A 130 17.20 -1.90 -11.22
CA PRO A 130 17.59 -1.27 -12.48
C PRO A 130 16.43 -0.64 -13.23
N LEU A 131 15.27 -1.32 -13.31
CA LEU A 131 14.07 -0.77 -13.97
C LEU A 131 13.52 0.44 -13.22
N ALA A 132 13.43 0.37 -11.90
CA ALA A 132 13.00 1.48 -11.06
C ALA A 132 13.95 2.70 -11.21
N ALA A 133 15.25 2.46 -11.28
CA ALA A 133 16.25 3.52 -11.51
C ALA A 133 16.11 4.15 -12.89
N ALA A 134 15.91 3.34 -13.95
CA ALA A 134 15.67 3.86 -15.30
C ALA A 134 14.41 4.74 -15.35
N ASN A 135 13.31 4.27 -14.72
CA ASN A 135 12.08 5.06 -14.60
C ASN A 135 12.31 6.36 -13.80
N LEU A 136 13.12 6.30 -12.73
CA LEU A 136 13.41 7.45 -11.86
C LEU A 136 14.07 8.61 -12.64
N VAL A 137 15.00 8.30 -13.54
CA VAL A 137 15.77 9.29 -14.30
C VAL A 137 15.24 9.51 -15.74
N ALA A 138 14.06 8.97 -16.08
CA ALA A 138 13.48 9.08 -17.42
C ALA A 138 13.25 10.52 -17.87
N ASP A 139 12.93 11.44 -16.93
CA ASP A 139 12.95 12.89 -17.12
C ASP A 139 14.03 13.48 -16.21
N PRO A 140 15.24 13.73 -16.72
CA PRO A 140 16.37 14.21 -15.92
C PRO A 140 16.15 15.53 -15.19
N SER A 141 15.23 16.36 -15.65
CA SER A 141 14.93 17.67 -15.07
C SER A 141 13.96 17.61 -13.88
N ARG A 142 13.28 16.48 -13.69
CA ARG A 142 12.23 16.31 -12.69
C ARG A 142 12.80 16.36 -11.27
N PRO A 143 12.14 17.07 -10.31
CA PRO A 143 12.51 17.05 -8.90
C PRO A 143 12.47 15.62 -8.30
N VAL A 144 13.51 15.26 -7.53
CA VAL A 144 13.63 13.91 -6.96
C VAL A 144 12.46 13.52 -6.06
N ALA A 145 11.93 14.47 -5.27
CA ALA A 145 10.78 14.19 -4.41
C ALA A 145 9.52 13.84 -5.22
N GLU A 146 9.29 14.53 -6.34
CA GLU A 146 8.16 14.24 -7.23
C GLU A 146 8.32 12.90 -7.93
N ALA A 147 9.52 12.60 -8.40
CA ALA A 147 9.82 11.32 -9.05
C ALA A 147 9.67 10.15 -8.08
N LEU A 148 10.13 10.28 -6.82
CA LEU A 148 9.97 9.27 -5.78
C LEU A 148 8.50 9.03 -5.40
N LEU A 149 7.64 10.03 -5.49
CA LEU A 149 6.21 9.91 -5.19
C LEU A 149 5.39 9.32 -6.33
N ASP A 150 5.93 9.34 -7.56
CA ASP A 150 5.25 8.79 -8.73
C ASP A 150 5.25 7.27 -8.71
N GLN A 151 4.07 6.70 -8.55
CA GLN A 151 3.89 5.25 -8.48
C GLN A 151 4.23 4.52 -9.80
N ARG A 152 4.38 5.24 -10.91
CA ARG A 152 4.84 4.70 -12.22
C ARG A 152 6.34 4.50 -12.23
N VAL A 153 7.09 5.22 -11.41
CA VAL A 153 8.54 5.05 -11.24
C VAL A 153 8.82 3.78 -10.46
N MET A 154 8.25 3.69 -9.26
CA MET A 154 8.28 2.52 -8.38
C MET A 154 7.06 2.56 -7.46
N ALA A 155 6.37 1.45 -7.31
CA ALA A 155 5.15 1.39 -6.53
C ALA A 155 5.41 1.15 -5.04
N GLY A 156 4.77 1.95 -4.18
CA GLY A 156 4.82 1.78 -2.73
C GLY A 156 5.38 2.97 -1.95
N VAL A 157 6.31 3.75 -2.50
CA VAL A 157 6.83 4.97 -1.85
C VAL A 157 5.74 6.01 -1.67
N GLY A 158 5.66 6.58 -0.48
CA GLY A 158 4.83 7.74 -0.19
C GLY A 158 5.67 8.85 0.45
N ASN A 159 4.97 9.82 1.04
CA ASN A 159 5.60 11.05 1.52
C ASN A 159 6.61 10.79 2.65
N VAL A 160 6.37 9.80 3.52
CA VAL A 160 7.34 9.46 4.57
C VAL A 160 8.63 8.97 3.95
N TYR A 161 8.57 7.92 3.12
CA TYR A 161 9.79 7.35 2.53
C TYR A 161 10.48 8.29 1.55
N ALA A 162 9.75 9.10 0.80
CA ALA A 162 10.36 10.10 -0.09
C ALA A 162 11.22 11.11 0.68
N ASN A 163 10.71 11.66 1.80
CA ASN A 163 11.47 12.58 2.64
C ASN A 163 12.67 11.90 3.30
N GLU A 164 12.49 10.70 3.83
CA GLU A 164 13.56 9.92 4.47
C GLU A 164 14.67 9.56 3.48
N LEU A 165 14.31 9.20 2.25
CA LEU A 165 15.29 8.93 1.18
C LEU A 165 16.07 10.19 0.80
N CYS A 166 15.38 11.33 0.61
CA CYS A 166 16.07 12.60 0.35
C CYS A 166 17.09 12.90 1.45
N PHE A 167 16.72 12.73 2.72
CA PHE A 167 17.62 12.96 3.85
C PHE A 167 18.82 12.00 3.85
N VAL A 168 18.57 10.70 3.71
CA VAL A 168 19.64 9.67 3.76
C VAL A 168 20.66 9.84 2.64
N PHE A 169 20.25 10.36 1.48
CA PHE A 169 21.13 10.63 0.35
C PHE A 169 21.66 12.06 0.30
N GLY A 170 21.32 12.92 1.30
CA GLY A 170 21.75 14.33 1.31
C GLY A 170 21.17 15.17 0.16
N LEU A 171 20.02 14.77 -0.36
CA LEU A 171 19.36 15.40 -1.50
C LEU A 171 18.36 16.45 -1.02
N ARG A 172 18.34 17.60 -1.68
CA ARG A 172 17.21 18.54 -1.55
C ARG A 172 16.03 17.96 -2.33
N PRO A 173 14.78 18.08 -1.84
CA PRO A 173 13.59 17.56 -2.55
C PRO A 173 13.45 18.06 -4.00
N GLY A 174 13.93 19.28 -4.28
CA GLY A 174 13.94 19.90 -5.61
C GLY A 174 15.16 19.57 -6.48
N THR A 175 16.12 18.75 -5.99
CA THR A 175 17.27 18.31 -6.81
C THR A 175 16.76 17.57 -8.05
N ALA A 176 17.27 17.90 -9.22
CA ALA A 176 16.92 17.20 -10.45
C ALA A 176 17.42 15.75 -10.43
N VAL A 177 16.59 14.79 -10.87
CA VAL A 177 16.97 13.37 -10.84
C VAL A 177 18.17 13.05 -11.71
N GLY A 178 18.45 13.87 -12.73
CA GLY A 178 19.65 13.76 -13.56
C GLY A 178 20.97 14.03 -12.82
N GLU A 179 20.90 14.66 -11.63
CA GLU A 179 22.07 14.91 -10.76
C GLU A 179 22.37 13.75 -9.81
N LEU A 180 21.54 12.71 -9.80
CA LEU A 180 21.75 11.56 -8.92
C LEU A 180 23.00 10.78 -9.35
N ALA A 181 23.98 10.64 -8.45
CA ALA A 181 25.21 9.90 -8.73
C ALA A 181 24.94 8.40 -8.92
N ASP A 182 23.97 7.82 -8.23
CA ASP A 182 23.63 6.40 -8.29
C ASP A 182 22.11 6.19 -8.09
N PRO A 183 21.31 6.29 -9.16
CA PRO A 183 19.86 6.04 -9.10
C PRO A 183 19.49 4.61 -8.66
N VAL A 184 20.33 3.61 -9.00
CA VAL A 184 20.10 2.21 -8.60
C VAL A 184 20.20 2.06 -7.09
N ARG A 185 21.17 2.73 -6.48
CA ARG A 185 21.33 2.74 -5.02
C ARG A 185 20.15 3.41 -4.33
N VAL A 186 19.60 4.50 -4.91
CA VAL A 186 18.37 5.16 -4.38
C VAL A 186 17.20 4.20 -4.41
N ALA A 187 16.94 3.55 -5.56
CA ALA A 187 15.86 2.58 -5.72
C ALA A 187 16.02 1.37 -4.77
N SER A 188 17.23 0.83 -4.68
CA SER A 188 17.54 -0.30 -3.77
C SER A 188 17.33 0.07 -2.30
N ARG A 189 17.70 1.30 -1.91
CA ARG A 189 17.47 1.78 -0.53
C ARG A 189 15.99 1.97 -0.23
N ALA A 190 15.20 2.46 -1.19
CA ALA A 190 13.75 2.55 -1.05
C ALA A 190 13.14 1.17 -0.77
N GLN A 191 13.52 0.16 -1.56
CA GLN A 191 13.08 -1.22 -1.37
C GLN A 191 13.48 -1.76 0.01
N GLN A 192 14.72 -1.59 0.41
CA GLN A 192 15.22 -2.05 1.70
C GLN A 192 14.44 -1.42 2.87
N MET A 193 14.16 -0.13 2.81
CA MET A 193 13.40 0.57 3.84
C MET A 193 11.98 0.01 3.99
N LEU A 194 11.26 -0.17 2.87
CA LEU A 194 9.92 -0.74 2.88
C LEU A 194 9.94 -2.21 3.36
N TRP A 195 10.90 -2.99 2.86
CA TRP A 195 11.04 -4.41 3.22
C TRP A 195 11.24 -4.62 4.72
N LEU A 196 12.12 -3.83 5.35
CA LEU A 196 12.37 -3.89 6.78
C LEU A 196 11.13 -3.50 7.62
N ASN A 197 10.24 -2.71 7.06
CA ASN A 197 9.03 -2.23 7.74
C ASN A 197 7.75 -3.00 7.41
N ARG A 198 7.77 -3.88 6.38
CA ARG A 198 6.57 -4.52 5.83
C ARG A 198 5.68 -5.28 6.81
N LEU A 199 6.23 -5.73 7.94
CA LEU A 199 5.49 -6.41 8.99
C LEU A 199 5.52 -5.67 10.33
N ARG A 200 6.20 -4.52 10.42
CA ARG A 200 6.29 -3.74 11.66
C ARG A 200 5.01 -2.94 11.90
N VAL A 201 4.57 -2.88 13.15
CA VAL A 201 3.46 -2.01 13.55
C VAL A 201 3.89 -0.55 13.50
N ASN A 202 5.04 -0.24 14.08
CA ASN A 202 5.62 1.09 14.05
C ASN A 202 6.76 1.12 13.03
N ARG A 203 6.62 2.02 12.05
CA ARG A 203 7.64 2.25 11.02
C ARG A 203 8.90 2.82 11.66
N THR A 204 10.06 2.38 11.19
CA THR A 204 11.34 3.02 11.52
C THR A 204 12.24 3.06 10.30
N THR A 205 12.88 4.20 10.08
CA THR A 205 13.89 4.39 9.02
C THR A 205 15.29 4.50 9.59
N THR A 206 15.40 4.83 10.89
CA THR A 206 16.67 4.93 11.65
C THR A 206 17.13 3.58 12.21
N GLY A 207 16.23 2.58 12.29
CA GLY A 207 16.44 1.34 13.04
C GLY A 207 16.12 1.47 14.53
N ASN A 208 15.90 2.68 15.05
CA ASN A 208 15.50 2.93 16.42
C ASN A 208 13.96 2.96 16.52
N THR A 209 13.40 2.34 17.55
CA THR A 209 11.94 2.28 17.77
C THR A 209 11.48 3.17 18.94
N ARG A 210 12.39 3.94 19.54
CA ARG A 210 12.03 4.90 20.61
C ARG A 210 11.18 6.03 20.02
N PRO A 211 10.14 6.50 20.74
CA PRO A 211 9.32 7.61 20.28
C PRO A 211 10.16 8.83 19.87
N GLY A 212 9.88 9.40 18.71
CA GLY A 212 10.60 10.55 18.14
C GLY A 212 11.99 10.25 17.59
N GLN A 213 12.45 8.98 17.59
CA GLN A 213 13.74 8.56 17.03
C GLN A 213 13.58 7.54 15.92
N ASP A 214 12.38 7.18 15.57
CA ASP A 214 12.01 6.17 14.60
C ASP A 214 12.22 6.61 13.13
N VAL A 215 12.15 7.92 12.87
CA VAL A 215 12.38 8.52 11.54
C VAL A 215 13.43 9.64 11.61
N TRP A 216 14.12 9.90 10.49
CA TRP A 216 15.15 10.94 10.43
C TRP A 216 14.57 12.35 10.42
N VAL A 217 13.65 12.62 9.51
CA VAL A 217 13.12 13.98 9.27
C VAL A 217 11.61 14.06 9.24
N TYR A 218 10.90 13.01 8.88
CA TYR A 218 9.46 13.07 8.73
C TYR A 218 8.77 13.41 10.08
N GLY A 219 7.84 14.37 10.05
CA GLY A 219 7.14 14.83 11.26
C GLY A 219 7.93 15.75 12.16
N ARG A 220 9.15 16.16 11.77
CA ARG A 220 10.01 17.08 12.54
C ARG A 220 9.97 18.52 12.02
N ALA A 221 8.99 18.87 11.22
CA ALA A 221 8.81 20.25 10.72
C ALA A 221 8.62 21.20 11.91
N GLY A 222 9.47 22.23 11.97
CA GLY A 222 9.41 23.24 13.06
C GLY A 222 10.21 22.92 14.32
N LEU A 223 11.05 21.86 14.28
CA LEU A 223 12.04 21.58 15.33
C LEU A 223 13.40 22.16 14.95
#